data_a8ff6bd671acbb8de839eea27c9334ec
#
_entry.id   a8ff6bd671acbb8de839eea27c9334ec
#
_cell.length_a   1.000
_cell.length_b   1.000
_cell.length_c   1.000
_cell.angle_alpha   90.00
_cell.angle_beta   90.00
_cell.angle_gamma   90.00
#
_symmetry.space_group_name_H-M   'P 1'
#
loop_
_entity.id
_entity.type
_entity.pdbx_description
1 polymer ?
#
loop_
_entity_poly.entity_id
_entity_poly.type
_entity_poly.pdbx_seq_one_letter_code
_entity_poly.pdbx_strand_id
1 'polypeptide(L)'
;MSTEQREAFLAMPPEDLWHVEDKYDVHVDRVYGQGRIVERAPLKSFLVLNWNRDSDQPMRVERVDLGERRDLLSAIMKSPGPFYQFPDGRFFTDTMTLDEDAYLAALDGVGIYEAKGGVDFDALSRHCVDELMGRDT
;
A
#
# COMPACT_ATOMS: atom_id res chain seq x y z
N MET A 1 0.19 -23.90 -2.02
CA MET A 1 -0.55 -24.31 -0.79
C MET A 1 -1.09 -25.72 -1.00
N SER A 2 -0.80 -26.64 -0.08
CA SER A 2 -1.37 -28.00 -0.13
C SER A 2 -2.84 -27.98 0.31
N THR A 3 -3.58 -29.07 -0.01
CA THR A 3 -4.98 -29.24 0.43
C THR A 3 -5.07 -29.21 1.97
N GLU A 4 -4.11 -29.85 2.62
CA GLU A 4 -4.03 -29.94 4.08
C GLU A 4 -3.79 -28.57 4.74
N GLN A 5 -2.90 -27.74 4.17
CA GLN A 5 -2.70 -26.34 4.63
C GLN A 5 -3.96 -25.50 4.45
N ARG A 6 -4.65 -25.67 3.32
CA ARG A 6 -5.90 -24.95 3.05
C ARG A 6 -6.98 -25.33 4.07
N GLU A 7 -7.13 -26.60 4.37
CA GLU A 7 -8.09 -27.08 5.37
C GLU A 7 -7.75 -26.54 6.77
N ALA A 8 -6.46 -26.51 7.12
CA ALA A 8 -6.00 -25.93 8.39
C ALA A 8 -6.36 -24.45 8.50
N PHE A 9 -6.15 -23.65 7.44
CA PHE A 9 -6.53 -22.23 7.45
C PHE A 9 -8.04 -22.00 7.50
N LEU A 10 -8.82 -22.82 6.79
CA LEU A 10 -10.28 -22.74 6.85
C LEU A 10 -10.87 -23.11 8.22
N ALA A 11 -10.13 -23.88 9.00
CA ALA A 11 -10.52 -24.26 10.37
C ALA A 11 -10.06 -23.26 11.44
N MET A 12 -9.19 -22.29 11.08
CA MET A 12 -8.73 -21.26 12.02
C MET A 12 -9.81 -20.21 12.31
N PRO A 13 -9.89 -19.70 13.55
CA PRO A 13 -10.66 -18.51 13.86
C PRO A 13 -10.20 -17.33 12.99
N PRO A 14 -11.10 -16.45 12.49
CA PRO A 14 -10.73 -15.32 11.65
C PRO A 14 -9.70 -14.37 12.27
N GLU A 15 -9.74 -14.21 13.59
CA GLU A 15 -8.78 -13.40 14.36
C GLU A 15 -7.36 -13.96 14.31
N ASP A 16 -7.20 -15.28 14.25
CA ASP A 16 -5.89 -15.92 14.21
C ASP A 16 -5.27 -15.88 12.81
N LEU A 17 -6.08 -15.76 11.74
CA LEU A 17 -5.59 -15.66 10.37
C LEU A 17 -4.70 -14.42 10.14
N TRP A 18 -4.86 -13.37 10.94
CA TRP A 18 -4.02 -12.17 10.85
C TRP A 18 -2.57 -12.39 11.31
N HIS A 19 -2.35 -13.41 12.10
CA HIS A 19 -1.03 -13.77 12.61
C HIS A 19 -0.29 -14.78 11.73
N VAL A 20 -0.97 -15.29 10.69
CA VAL A 20 -0.37 -16.23 9.76
C VAL A 20 0.55 -15.47 8.80
N GLU A 21 1.84 -15.70 8.93
CA GLU A 21 2.87 -15.21 8.01
C GLU A 21 3.23 -16.29 6.98
N ASP A 22 2.29 -16.58 6.08
CA ASP A 22 2.55 -17.52 4.99
C ASP A 22 2.74 -16.72 3.69
N LYS A 23 3.96 -16.76 3.14
CA LYS A 23 4.38 -15.97 1.98
C LYS A 23 4.64 -16.88 0.80
N TYR A 24 4.07 -16.54 -0.34
CA TYR A 24 4.24 -17.25 -1.58
C TYR A 24 4.83 -16.35 -2.66
N ASP A 25 5.79 -16.89 -3.42
CA ASP A 25 6.24 -16.23 -4.63
C ASP A 25 5.16 -16.30 -5.71
N VAL A 26 4.70 -15.14 -6.14
CA VAL A 26 3.71 -15.03 -7.21
C VAL A 26 4.43 -14.76 -8.52
N HIS A 27 4.39 -15.72 -9.42
CA HIS A 27 4.88 -15.53 -10.79
C HIS A 27 3.85 -14.70 -11.57
N VAL A 28 4.10 -13.40 -11.74
CA VAL A 28 3.21 -12.46 -12.41
C VAL A 28 2.81 -12.95 -13.80
N ASP A 29 3.75 -13.47 -14.58
CA ASP A 29 3.49 -14.01 -15.93
C ASP A 29 2.52 -15.19 -15.93
N ARG A 30 2.47 -15.97 -14.85
CA ARG A 30 1.52 -17.10 -14.73
C ARG A 30 0.11 -16.64 -14.36
N VAL A 31 0.01 -15.57 -13.59
CA VAL A 31 -1.27 -15.04 -13.11
C VAL A 31 -1.90 -14.08 -14.12
N TYR A 32 -1.09 -13.19 -14.68
CA TYR A 32 -1.57 -12.09 -15.52
C TYR A 32 -1.18 -12.21 -17.00
N GLY A 33 -0.41 -13.23 -17.38
CA GLY A 33 0.13 -13.43 -18.73
C GLY A 33 1.48 -12.73 -18.95
N GLN A 34 2.17 -13.17 -20.01
CA GLN A 34 3.49 -12.64 -20.35
C GLN A 34 3.45 -11.17 -20.76
N GLY A 35 4.53 -10.44 -20.51
CA GLY A 35 4.70 -9.05 -20.90
C GLY A 35 3.89 -8.05 -20.04
N ARG A 36 3.43 -8.48 -18.87
CA ARG A 36 2.70 -7.60 -17.92
C ARG A 36 3.60 -6.94 -16.89
N ILE A 37 4.87 -7.28 -16.85
CA ILE A 37 5.85 -6.66 -15.97
C ILE A 37 6.47 -5.46 -16.68
N VAL A 38 6.46 -4.31 -16.01
CA VAL A 38 7.19 -3.12 -16.41
C VAL A 38 8.22 -2.77 -15.34
N GLU A 39 9.44 -2.41 -15.76
CA GLU A 39 10.51 -2.07 -14.81
C GLU A 39 10.35 -0.70 -14.16
N ARG A 40 9.67 0.21 -14.84
CA ARG A 40 9.46 1.59 -14.40
C ARG A 40 8.10 2.09 -14.84
N ALA A 41 7.43 2.80 -13.94
CA ALA A 41 6.20 3.52 -14.22
C ALA A 41 6.17 4.83 -13.41
N PRO A 42 5.55 5.90 -13.90
CA PRO A 42 5.30 7.09 -13.09
C PRO A 42 4.29 6.76 -11.98
N LEU A 43 4.54 7.28 -10.78
CA LEU A 43 3.58 7.22 -9.69
C LEU A 43 2.51 8.31 -9.93
N LYS A 44 1.30 7.92 -10.25
CA LYS A 44 0.16 8.84 -10.50
C LYS A 44 -0.70 9.03 -9.26
N SER A 45 -0.91 7.96 -8.52
CA SER A 45 -1.79 7.94 -7.36
C SER A 45 -1.21 7.09 -6.25
N PHE A 46 -1.40 7.54 -5.03
CA PHE A 46 -1.03 6.81 -3.81
C PHE A 46 -2.28 6.65 -2.95
N LEU A 47 -2.67 5.41 -2.67
CA LEU A 47 -3.86 5.09 -1.89
C LEU A 47 -3.45 4.53 -0.52
N VAL A 48 -3.86 5.21 0.53
CA VAL A 48 -3.68 4.78 1.92
C VAL A 48 -4.92 4.00 2.37
N LEU A 49 -4.73 2.76 2.79
CA LEU A 49 -5.80 1.93 3.34
C LEU A 49 -5.93 2.20 4.85
N ASN A 50 -6.82 3.12 5.22
CA ASN A 50 -7.11 3.51 6.60
C ASN A 50 -8.54 3.11 6.98
N TRP A 51 -8.93 1.93 6.59
CA TRP A 51 -10.21 1.36 6.94
C TRP A 51 -10.21 0.68 8.31
N ASN A 52 -11.40 0.52 8.86
CA ASN A 52 -11.60 -0.15 10.15
C ASN A 52 -12.49 -1.38 9.93
N ARG A 53 -11.97 -2.56 10.29
CA ARG A 53 -12.68 -3.82 10.17
C ARG A 53 -14.03 -3.81 10.91
N ASP A 54 -14.06 -3.15 12.07
CA ASP A 54 -15.23 -3.15 12.96
C ASP A 54 -16.18 -1.97 12.68
N SER A 55 -15.95 -1.26 11.57
CA SER A 55 -16.79 -0.12 11.19
C SER A 55 -18.03 -0.57 10.43
N ASP A 56 -19.20 -0.13 10.86
CA ASP A 56 -20.48 -0.26 10.15
C ASP A 56 -20.65 0.78 9.03
N GLN A 57 -19.70 1.74 8.92
CA GLN A 57 -19.75 2.76 7.88
C GLN A 57 -19.34 2.17 6.54
N PRO A 58 -20.01 2.51 5.44
CA PRO A 58 -19.60 2.06 4.11
C PRO A 58 -18.19 2.56 3.79
N MET A 59 -17.45 1.75 3.02
CA MET A 59 -16.15 2.15 2.48
C MET A 59 -16.32 3.38 1.58
N ARG A 60 -15.42 4.34 1.73
CA ARG A 60 -15.32 5.52 0.86
C ARG A 60 -13.86 5.88 0.62
N VAL A 61 -13.58 6.45 -0.54
CA VAL A 61 -12.26 6.96 -0.90
C VAL A 61 -12.35 8.48 -1.03
N GLU A 62 -11.44 9.17 -0.36
CA GLU A 62 -11.36 10.63 -0.37
C GLU A 62 -9.96 11.06 -0.82
N ARG A 63 -9.88 12.12 -1.60
CA ARG A 63 -8.60 12.77 -1.91
C ARG A 63 -8.16 13.58 -0.71
N VAL A 64 -6.88 13.49 -0.35
CA VAL A 64 -6.32 14.15 0.83
C VAL A 64 -5.09 14.98 0.49
N ASP A 65 -4.85 16.01 1.28
CA ASP A 65 -3.63 16.81 1.26
C ASP A 65 -2.71 16.35 2.40
N LEU A 66 -1.54 15.81 2.06
CA LEU A 66 -0.58 15.34 3.07
C LEU A 66 0.03 16.49 3.88
N GLY A 67 0.05 17.71 3.37
CA GLY A 67 0.47 18.88 4.12
C GLY A 67 -0.42 19.15 5.33
N GLU A 68 -1.73 18.87 5.19
CA GLU A 68 -2.73 18.98 6.26
C GLU A 68 -2.88 17.69 7.07
N ARG A 69 -2.56 16.52 6.45
CA ARG A 69 -2.72 15.19 7.05
C ARG A 69 -1.36 14.57 7.41
N ARG A 70 -0.66 15.23 8.35
CA ARG A 70 0.67 14.77 8.82
C ARG A 70 0.65 13.38 9.47
N ASP A 71 -0.49 12.96 10.00
CA ASP A 71 -0.72 11.60 10.48
C ASP A 71 -0.56 10.56 9.37
N LEU A 72 -1.13 10.82 8.18
CA LEU A 72 -0.97 9.94 7.02
C LEU A 72 0.44 10.02 6.43
N LEU A 73 1.02 11.22 6.37
CA LEU A 73 2.41 11.37 5.92
C LEU A 73 3.34 10.49 6.77
N SER A 74 3.24 10.58 8.08
CA SER A 74 4.03 9.76 9.00
C SER A 74 3.82 8.25 8.78
N ALA A 75 2.60 7.82 8.47
CA ALA A 75 2.29 6.42 8.23
C ALA A 75 2.90 5.88 6.92
N ILE A 76 3.03 6.72 5.89
CA ILE A 76 3.57 6.32 4.58
C ILE A 76 5.08 6.50 4.47
N MET A 77 5.66 7.39 5.27
CA MET A 77 7.12 7.61 5.29
C MET A 77 7.82 6.34 5.76
N LYS A 78 8.76 5.86 4.95
CA LYS A 78 9.57 4.68 5.27
C LYS A 78 11.04 5.05 5.31
N SER A 79 11.73 4.49 6.28
CA SER A 79 13.18 4.51 6.33
C SER A 79 13.75 3.78 5.10
N PRO A 80 14.83 4.29 4.50
CA PRO A 80 15.50 3.58 3.41
C PRO A 80 16.14 2.27 3.87
N GLY A 81 16.16 2.03 5.18
CA GLY A 81 16.71 0.81 5.78
C GLY A 81 18.22 0.88 6.03
N PRO A 82 18.75 -0.07 6.83
CA PRO A 82 20.12 -0.04 7.31
C PRO A 82 21.18 -0.28 6.23
N PHE A 83 20.77 -0.76 5.06
CA PHE A 83 21.67 -1.01 3.93
C PHE A 83 21.77 0.18 2.96
N TYR A 84 20.98 1.23 3.20
CA TYR A 84 21.06 2.43 2.37
C TYR A 84 22.31 3.23 2.70
N GLN A 85 23.14 3.45 1.68
CA GLN A 85 24.36 4.26 1.77
C GLN A 85 24.17 5.61 1.09
N PHE A 86 24.40 6.67 1.84
CA PHE A 86 24.40 8.04 1.32
C PHE A 86 25.59 8.26 0.38
N PRO A 87 25.55 9.31 -0.47
CA PRO A 87 26.66 9.64 -1.37
C PRO A 87 27.99 9.91 -0.65
N ASP A 88 27.94 10.30 0.62
CA ASP A 88 29.12 10.52 1.46
C ASP A 88 29.68 9.25 2.12
N GLY A 89 29.08 8.09 1.79
CA GLY A 89 29.52 6.78 2.29
C GLY A 89 28.94 6.37 3.65
N ARG A 90 28.18 7.24 4.34
CA ARG A 90 27.50 6.86 5.61
C ARG A 90 26.29 5.99 5.32
N PHE A 91 25.98 5.10 6.26
CA PHE A 91 24.77 4.30 6.23
C PHE A 91 23.64 4.99 6.98
N PHE A 92 22.41 4.70 6.59
CA PHE A 92 21.24 5.13 7.34
C PHE A 92 21.18 4.40 8.69
N THR A 93 20.83 5.14 9.74
CA THR A 93 20.65 4.58 11.10
C THR A 93 19.27 4.97 11.64
N ASP A 94 18.73 4.17 12.54
CA ASP A 94 17.41 4.39 13.16
C ASP A 94 17.32 5.68 13.98
N THR A 95 18.46 6.30 14.27
CA THR A 95 18.52 7.60 14.98
C THR A 95 18.35 8.79 14.04
N MET A 96 18.39 8.57 12.72
CA MET A 96 18.19 9.63 11.72
C MET A 96 16.70 9.92 11.54
N THR A 97 16.37 11.21 11.58
CA THR A 97 15.01 11.67 11.30
C THR A 97 14.77 11.68 9.79
N LEU A 98 13.61 11.21 9.37
CA LEU A 98 13.17 11.32 7.97
C LEU A 98 12.77 12.77 7.68
N ASP A 99 13.13 13.24 6.50
CA ASP A 99 12.81 14.59 6.05
C ASP A 99 11.40 14.62 5.44
N GLU A 100 10.43 15.16 6.18
CA GLU A 100 9.04 15.29 5.74
C GLU A 100 8.90 16.18 4.51
N ASP A 101 9.65 17.27 4.43
CA ASP A 101 9.56 18.21 3.31
C ASP A 101 10.11 17.57 2.02
N ALA A 102 11.16 16.78 2.13
CA ALA A 102 11.66 15.99 1.00
C ALA A 102 10.64 14.95 0.52
N TYR A 103 9.91 14.30 1.44
CA TYR A 103 8.82 13.39 1.06
C TYR A 103 7.67 14.11 0.38
N LEU A 104 7.22 15.24 0.91
CA LEU A 104 6.17 16.06 0.28
C LEU A 104 6.59 16.52 -1.12
N ALA A 105 7.83 16.99 -1.28
CA ALA A 105 8.37 17.40 -2.57
C ALA A 105 8.45 16.23 -3.57
N ALA A 106 8.82 15.03 -3.10
CA ALA A 106 8.86 13.82 -3.94
C ALA A 106 7.48 13.34 -4.40
N LEU A 107 6.44 13.67 -3.65
CA LEU A 107 5.04 13.33 -3.95
C LEU A 107 4.29 14.48 -4.65
N ASP A 108 4.99 15.56 -5.00
CA ASP A 108 4.36 16.66 -5.74
C ASP A 108 3.79 16.15 -7.08
N GLY A 109 2.56 16.53 -7.37
CA GLY A 109 1.83 16.06 -8.55
C GLY A 109 1.23 14.63 -8.42
N VAL A 110 1.49 13.90 -7.34
CA VAL A 110 0.86 12.59 -7.07
C VAL A 110 -0.49 12.80 -6.39
N GLY A 111 -1.54 12.17 -6.92
CA GLY A 111 -2.85 12.15 -6.26
C GLY A 111 -2.81 11.28 -5.01
N ILE A 112 -3.05 11.85 -3.83
CA ILE A 112 -3.10 11.08 -2.57
C ILE A 112 -4.55 10.84 -2.20
N TYR A 113 -4.86 9.60 -1.87
CA TYR A 113 -6.21 9.15 -1.52
C TYR A 113 -6.17 8.32 -0.25
N GLU A 114 -7.26 8.40 0.52
CA GLU A 114 -7.45 7.63 1.75
C GLU A 114 -8.75 6.83 1.65
N ALA A 115 -8.66 5.50 1.81
CA ALA A 115 -9.84 4.64 1.96
C ALA A 115 -10.20 4.53 3.43
N LYS A 116 -11.46 4.87 3.77
CA LYS A 116 -12.02 4.89 5.13
C LYS A 116 -13.29 4.05 5.21
N GLY A 117 -13.76 3.84 6.44
CA GLY A 117 -14.97 3.07 6.74
C GLY A 117 -14.69 1.58 6.85
N GLY A 118 -15.68 0.75 6.58
CA GLY A 118 -15.54 -0.71 6.61
C GLY A 118 -14.68 -1.24 5.46
N VAL A 119 -14.22 -2.47 5.61
CA VAL A 119 -13.40 -3.15 4.59
C VAL A 119 -14.28 -3.63 3.44
N ASP A 120 -14.05 -3.14 2.23
CA ASP A 120 -14.71 -3.56 1.01
C ASP A 120 -13.72 -3.56 -0.17
N PHE A 121 -13.10 -4.72 -0.41
CA PHE A 121 -12.11 -4.87 -1.48
C PHE A 121 -12.73 -4.74 -2.88
N ASP A 122 -13.97 -5.17 -3.06
CA ASP A 122 -14.64 -5.12 -4.37
C ASP A 122 -14.98 -3.68 -4.75
N ALA A 123 -15.52 -2.90 -3.80
CA ALA A 123 -15.78 -1.48 -4.04
C ALA A 123 -14.48 -0.71 -4.26
N LEU A 124 -13.41 -1.01 -3.49
CA LEU A 124 -12.12 -0.37 -3.67
C LEU A 124 -11.50 -0.69 -5.02
N SER A 125 -11.54 -1.95 -5.45
CA SER A 125 -11.01 -2.37 -6.75
C SER A 125 -11.72 -1.65 -7.91
N ARG A 126 -13.04 -1.54 -7.86
CA ARG A 126 -13.81 -0.77 -8.84
C ARG A 126 -13.39 0.70 -8.85
N HIS A 127 -13.31 1.34 -7.68
CA HIS A 127 -12.86 2.73 -7.58
C HIS A 127 -11.46 2.93 -8.17
N CYS A 128 -10.51 2.04 -7.89
CA CYS A 128 -9.16 2.11 -8.46
C CYS A 128 -9.19 2.04 -9.98
N VAL A 129 -9.94 1.11 -10.56
CA VAL A 129 -10.02 0.92 -12.02
C VAL A 129 -10.73 2.11 -12.68
N ASP A 130 -11.90 2.50 -12.16
CA ASP A 130 -12.79 3.44 -12.84
C ASP A 130 -12.34 4.90 -12.62
N GLU A 131 -11.80 5.22 -11.44
CA GLU A 131 -11.51 6.60 -11.06
C GLU A 131 -10.02 6.94 -11.07
N LEU A 132 -9.15 6.03 -10.61
CA LEU A 132 -7.73 6.33 -10.49
C LEU A 132 -6.93 5.95 -11.74
N MET A 133 -7.31 4.87 -12.41
CA MET A 133 -6.63 4.37 -13.60
C MET A 133 -7.30 4.83 -14.93
N GLY A 134 -8.59 5.17 -14.91
CA GLY A 134 -9.37 5.52 -16.08
C GLY A 134 -9.28 6.98 -16.53
N ARG A 135 -8.56 7.86 -15.84
CA ARG A 135 -8.55 9.30 -16.12
C ARG A 135 -7.51 9.78 -17.14
N ASP A 136 -6.79 8.90 -17.80
CA ASP A 136 -5.79 9.24 -18.82
C ASP A 136 -6.29 8.97 -20.26
N THR A 137 -7.59 9.23 -20.57
CA THR A 137 -8.10 9.26 -21.96
C THR A 137 -8.41 10.67 -22.41
#